data_db1a6b81cf9e239011667377c6e7d6df
#
_entry.id   db1a6b81cf9e239011667377c6e7d6df
#
_cell.length_a   1.000
_cell.length_b   1.000
_cell.length_c   1.000
_cell.angle_alpha   90.00
_cell.angle_beta   90.00
_cell.angle_gamma   90.00
#
_symmetry.space_group_name_H-M   'P 1'
#
loop_
_entity.id
_entity.type
_entity.pdbx_description
1 polymer ?
#
loop_
_entity_poly.entity_id
_entity_poly.type
_entity_poly.pdbx_seq_one_letter_code
_entity_poly.pdbx_strand_id
1 'polypeptide(L)'
;GADTDWFILNMLRAVSDGVMLGAGTMNAEADYTCHVFDQDMEDMRIEAGKNPVPWNIITSLDATDIPFDHVLFNTPEVPVMISTSKQGVELVKDKIKNNYFVVTASSMEDVTDEMIARMKDNGDKVLVIGTGDKTPDSKVALYILKRFGIDRLLVETPSYMHYLVSQKMMDELFFNYSCIYVGGQALTIGKFGKEFGSK
;
A
#
# COMPACT_ATOMS: atom_id res chain seq x y z
N GLY A 1 -11.80 18.38 -2.50
CA GLY A 1 -10.44 18.89 -2.60
C GLY A 1 -10.34 19.88 -3.72
N ALA A 2 -9.33 20.72 -3.73
CA ALA A 2 -9.09 21.61 -4.86
C ALA A 2 -8.49 20.81 -6.03
N ASP A 3 -8.65 21.30 -7.27
CA ASP A 3 -8.06 20.67 -8.46
C ASP A 3 -6.55 20.44 -8.31
N THR A 4 -5.88 21.34 -7.61
CA THR A 4 -4.45 21.21 -7.26
C THR A 4 -4.15 19.99 -6.40
N ASP A 5 -5.00 19.65 -5.45
CA ASP A 5 -4.84 18.46 -4.59
C ASP A 5 -4.93 17.18 -5.42
N TRP A 6 -5.93 17.13 -6.27
CA TRP A 6 -6.13 16.02 -7.21
C TRP A 6 -4.97 15.88 -8.21
N PHE A 7 -4.48 17.00 -8.74
CA PHE A 7 -3.31 17.02 -9.62
C PHE A 7 -2.06 16.46 -8.92
N ILE A 8 -1.77 16.93 -7.69
CA ILE A 8 -0.61 16.44 -6.93
C ILE A 8 -0.74 14.96 -6.62
N LEU A 9 -1.93 14.48 -6.23
CA LEU A 9 -2.16 13.06 -5.97
C LEU A 9 -1.87 12.20 -7.20
N ASN A 10 -2.39 12.58 -8.38
CA ASN A 10 -2.13 11.88 -9.63
C ASN A 10 -0.65 11.91 -10.01
N MET A 11 0.03 13.04 -9.83
CA MET A 11 1.47 13.16 -10.06
C MET A 11 2.27 12.21 -9.14
N LEU A 12 1.93 12.13 -7.86
CA LEU A 12 2.58 11.22 -6.92
C LEU A 12 2.35 9.76 -7.28
N ARG A 13 1.14 9.40 -7.70
CA ARG A 13 0.82 8.04 -8.20
C ARG A 13 1.57 7.74 -9.49
N ALA A 14 1.66 8.70 -10.40
CA ALA A 14 2.35 8.53 -11.68
C ALA A 14 3.84 8.21 -11.53
N VAL A 15 4.52 8.79 -10.55
CA VAL A 15 5.95 8.52 -10.30
C VAL A 15 6.21 7.30 -9.42
N SER A 16 5.18 6.79 -8.72
CA SER A 16 5.32 5.68 -7.78
C SER A 16 5.23 4.31 -8.46
N ASP A 17 5.93 3.32 -7.97
CA ASP A 17 5.84 1.92 -8.42
C ASP A 17 4.67 1.20 -7.73
N GLY A 18 4.37 1.60 -6.50
CA GLY A 18 3.25 1.10 -5.72
C GLY A 18 2.62 2.18 -4.86
N VAL A 19 1.33 1.98 -4.58
CA VAL A 19 0.53 2.82 -3.68
C VAL A 19 0.01 1.93 -2.56
N MET A 20 0.32 2.27 -1.34
CA MET A 20 -0.12 1.53 -0.16
C MET A 20 -1.38 2.16 0.42
N LEU A 21 -2.42 1.35 0.55
CA LEU A 21 -3.72 1.74 1.08
C LEU A 21 -4.13 0.84 2.25
N GLY A 22 -4.96 1.37 3.13
CA GLY A 22 -5.52 0.61 4.24
C GLY A 22 -6.91 0.03 3.90
N ALA A 23 -7.27 -1.06 4.54
CA ALA A 23 -8.61 -1.64 4.41
C ALA A 23 -9.74 -0.65 4.80
N GLY A 24 -9.45 0.32 5.68
CA GLY A 24 -10.39 1.38 6.03
C GLY A 24 -10.82 2.24 4.83
N THR A 25 -9.90 2.57 3.92
CA THR A 25 -10.23 3.28 2.68
C THR A 25 -11.13 2.44 1.78
N MET A 26 -10.80 1.15 1.60
CA MET A 26 -11.60 0.22 0.81
C MET A 26 -13.03 0.06 1.36
N ASN A 27 -13.19 0.02 2.69
CA ASN A 27 -14.51 -0.07 3.32
C ASN A 27 -15.32 1.23 3.22
N ALA A 28 -14.66 2.37 3.10
CA ALA A 28 -15.31 3.67 2.94
C ALA A 28 -15.69 3.98 1.49
N GLU A 29 -14.91 3.49 0.53
CA GLU A 29 -15.03 3.80 -0.89
C GLU A 29 -15.01 2.50 -1.71
N ALA A 30 -16.21 2.01 -2.07
CA ALA A 30 -16.40 0.70 -2.70
C ALA A 30 -15.79 0.59 -4.12
N ASP A 31 -15.55 1.70 -4.80
CA ASP A 31 -14.99 1.80 -6.14
C ASP A 31 -13.54 2.33 -6.17
N TYR A 32 -12.89 2.42 -5.00
CA TYR A 32 -11.55 2.99 -4.88
C TYR A 32 -10.49 2.10 -5.51
N THR A 33 -9.67 2.69 -6.38
CA THR A 33 -8.45 2.11 -6.94
C THR A 33 -7.36 3.17 -7.02
N CYS A 34 -6.11 2.75 -7.04
CA CYS A 34 -4.98 3.68 -7.12
C CYS A 34 -4.54 3.92 -8.58
N HIS A 35 -5.49 4.15 -9.49
CA HIS A 35 -5.18 4.59 -10.84
C HIS A 35 -4.55 5.99 -10.86
N VAL A 36 -3.86 6.28 -11.95
CA VAL A 36 -3.52 7.64 -12.35
C VAL A 36 -4.67 8.12 -13.24
N PHE A 37 -5.47 9.06 -12.74
CA PHE A 37 -6.67 9.56 -13.44
C PHE A 37 -6.37 10.79 -14.31
N ASP A 38 -5.18 10.81 -14.92
CA ASP A 38 -4.70 11.84 -15.83
C ASP A 38 -3.93 11.13 -16.94
N GLN A 39 -4.44 11.24 -18.18
CA GLN A 39 -3.91 10.48 -19.32
C GLN A 39 -2.45 10.85 -19.64
N ASP A 40 -2.12 12.14 -19.59
CA ASP A 40 -0.75 12.59 -19.91
C ASP A 40 0.24 12.05 -18.87
N MET A 41 -0.16 12.00 -17.59
CA MET A 41 0.67 11.42 -16.52
C MET A 41 0.77 9.90 -16.62
N GLU A 42 -0.28 9.21 -17.05
CA GLU A 42 -0.25 7.77 -17.32
C GLU A 42 0.69 7.46 -18.50
N ASP A 43 0.59 8.22 -19.60
CA ASP A 43 1.45 8.06 -20.77
C ASP A 43 2.94 8.28 -20.39
N MET A 44 3.24 9.34 -19.65
CA MET A 44 4.61 9.58 -19.14
C MET A 44 5.11 8.43 -18.25
N ARG A 45 4.24 7.82 -17.46
CA ARG A 45 4.55 6.67 -16.63
C ARG A 45 4.92 5.45 -17.48
N ILE A 46 4.14 5.18 -18.55
CA ILE A 46 4.39 4.10 -19.49
C ILE A 46 5.70 4.33 -20.26
N GLU A 47 5.96 5.55 -20.72
CA GLU A 47 7.22 5.94 -21.37
C GLU A 47 8.44 5.73 -20.44
N ALA A 48 8.27 5.92 -19.15
CA ALA A 48 9.29 5.62 -18.13
C ALA A 48 9.46 4.12 -17.82
N GLY A 49 8.76 3.24 -18.55
CA GLY A 49 8.86 1.78 -18.40
C GLY A 49 8.09 1.21 -17.20
N LYS A 50 7.17 1.98 -16.64
CA LYS A 50 6.32 1.53 -15.50
C LYS A 50 5.01 0.92 -16.01
N ASN A 51 4.37 0.10 -15.19
CA ASN A 51 3.01 -0.37 -15.46
C ASN A 51 2.03 0.79 -15.53
N PRO A 52 1.00 0.76 -16.37
CA PRO A 52 -0.03 1.81 -16.44
C PRO A 52 -0.63 2.13 -15.07
N VAL A 53 -0.96 1.10 -14.30
CA VAL A 53 -1.46 1.23 -12.93
C VAL A 53 -0.34 0.84 -11.95
N PRO A 54 -0.04 1.65 -10.92
CA PRO A 54 0.89 1.25 -9.88
C PRO A 54 0.36 0.04 -9.10
N TRP A 55 1.24 -0.73 -8.46
CA TRP A 55 0.81 -1.79 -7.55
C TRP A 55 -0.08 -1.22 -6.44
N ASN A 56 -1.28 -1.75 -6.30
CA ASN A 56 -2.19 -1.43 -5.21
C ASN A 56 -1.86 -2.35 -4.04
N ILE A 57 -1.23 -1.81 -3.00
CA ILE A 57 -0.70 -2.58 -1.87
C ILE A 57 -1.58 -2.38 -0.65
N ILE A 58 -2.42 -3.36 -0.36
CA ILE A 58 -3.30 -3.34 0.80
C ILE A 58 -2.48 -3.68 2.04
N THR A 59 -2.48 -2.80 3.05
CA THR A 59 -1.86 -3.10 4.34
C THR A 59 -2.93 -3.32 5.42
N SER A 60 -2.81 -4.43 6.13
CA SER A 60 -3.67 -4.81 7.24
C SER A 60 -2.88 -5.57 8.29
N LEU A 61 -3.25 -5.46 9.55
CA LEU A 61 -2.58 -6.18 10.64
C LEU A 61 -2.78 -7.70 10.52
N ASP A 62 -4.01 -8.13 10.34
CA ASP A 62 -4.42 -9.54 10.39
C ASP A 62 -5.42 -9.93 9.30
N ALA A 63 -5.63 -9.05 8.33
CA ALA A 63 -6.54 -9.19 7.20
C ALA A 63 -8.05 -9.28 7.56
N THR A 64 -8.43 -9.13 8.82
CA THR A 64 -9.85 -9.24 9.25
C THR A 64 -10.73 -8.11 8.72
N ASP A 65 -10.14 -6.96 8.40
CA ASP A 65 -10.81 -5.76 7.92
C ASP A 65 -10.84 -5.63 6.38
N ILE A 66 -10.20 -6.55 5.64
CA ILE A 66 -10.12 -6.48 4.17
C ILE A 66 -11.46 -6.92 3.54
N PRO A 67 -12.12 -6.05 2.75
CA PRO A 67 -13.30 -6.43 1.99
C PRO A 67 -12.89 -7.19 0.71
N PHE A 68 -12.84 -8.52 0.77
CA PHE A 68 -12.36 -9.37 -0.35
C PHE A 68 -13.30 -9.41 -1.58
N ASP A 69 -14.45 -8.78 -1.51
CA ASP A 69 -15.39 -8.55 -2.62
C ASP A 69 -15.26 -7.15 -3.26
N HIS A 70 -14.30 -6.35 -2.79
CA HIS A 70 -14.04 -5.00 -3.30
C HIS A 70 -13.66 -5.00 -4.79
N VAL A 71 -14.02 -3.91 -5.51
CA VAL A 71 -13.74 -3.73 -6.95
C VAL A 71 -12.27 -3.93 -7.31
N LEU A 72 -11.37 -3.55 -6.43
CA LEU A 72 -9.92 -3.68 -6.59
C LEU A 72 -9.47 -5.12 -6.93
N PHE A 73 -10.15 -6.14 -6.36
CA PHE A 73 -9.87 -7.55 -6.68
C PHE A 73 -10.52 -8.02 -7.98
N ASN A 74 -11.43 -7.23 -8.57
CA ASN A 74 -12.19 -7.57 -9.76
C ASN A 74 -11.85 -6.70 -10.98
N THR A 75 -10.82 -5.85 -10.88
CA THR A 75 -10.33 -4.97 -11.94
C THR A 75 -9.04 -5.57 -12.52
N PRO A 76 -9.09 -6.20 -13.72
CA PRO A 76 -7.98 -7.03 -14.22
C PRO A 76 -6.65 -6.28 -14.43
N GLU A 77 -6.72 -4.98 -14.78
CA GLU A 77 -5.54 -4.15 -15.00
C GLU A 77 -4.85 -3.68 -13.71
N VAL A 78 -5.50 -3.84 -12.56
CA VAL A 78 -4.94 -3.41 -11.27
C VAL A 78 -4.09 -4.53 -10.66
N PRO A 79 -2.77 -4.35 -10.58
CA PRO A 79 -1.92 -5.30 -9.88
C PRO A 79 -2.08 -5.14 -8.37
N VAL A 80 -2.34 -6.24 -7.66
CA VAL A 80 -2.68 -6.23 -6.23
C VAL A 80 -1.65 -6.97 -5.39
N MET A 81 -1.23 -6.34 -4.29
CA MET A 81 -0.50 -6.98 -3.21
C MET A 81 -1.27 -6.83 -1.89
N ILE A 82 -1.14 -7.83 -1.01
CA ILE A 82 -1.62 -7.76 0.38
C ILE A 82 -0.40 -7.92 1.29
N SER A 83 -0.16 -6.95 2.16
CA SER A 83 0.87 -7.00 3.19
C SER A 83 0.22 -7.15 4.57
N THR A 84 0.47 -8.26 5.24
CA THR A 84 -0.17 -8.59 6.51
C THR A 84 0.74 -9.45 7.41
N SER A 85 0.27 -9.82 8.61
CA SER A 85 0.96 -10.79 9.45
C SER A 85 0.88 -12.21 8.89
N LYS A 86 1.72 -13.13 9.38
CA LYS A 86 1.63 -14.55 9.01
C LYS A 86 0.27 -15.16 9.40
N GLN A 87 -0.29 -14.73 10.53
CA GLN A 87 -1.66 -15.11 10.92
C GLN A 87 -2.68 -14.58 9.92
N GLY A 88 -2.53 -13.34 9.45
CA GLY A 88 -3.41 -12.74 8.45
C GLY A 88 -3.35 -13.45 7.09
N VAL A 89 -2.18 -14.01 6.72
CA VAL A 89 -2.05 -14.81 5.49
C VAL A 89 -3.02 -15.99 5.48
N GLU A 90 -3.22 -16.68 6.60
CA GLU A 90 -4.15 -17.81 6.67
C GLU A 90 -5.59 -17.35 6.44
N LEU A 91 -5.96 -16.18 6.95
CA LEU A 91 -7.28 -15.61 6.69
C LEU A 91 -7.44 -15.20 5.21
N VAL A 92 -6.39 -14.61 4.60
CA VAL A 92 -6.40 -14.28 3.17
C VAL A 92 -6.65 -15.53 2.34
N LYS A 93 -5.94 -16.63 2.59
CA LYS A 93 -6.12 -17.91 1.88
C LYS A 93 -7.55 -18.43 1.97
N ASP A 94 -8.21 -18.25 3.12
CA ASP A 94 -9.59 -18.72 3.36
C ASP A 94 -10.63 -17.84 2.63
N LYS A 95 -10.37 -16.54 2.49
CA LYS A 95 -11.36 -15.55 2.02
C LYS A 95 -11.21 -15.15 0.56
N ILE A 96 -9.99 -15.14 0.04
CA ILE A 96 -9.71 -14.63 -1.31
C ILE A 96 -10.23 -15.59 -2.38
N LYS A 97 -10.90 -15.02 -3.39
CA LYS A 97 -11.42 -15.80 -4.54
C LYS A 97 -10.48 -15.78 -5.74
N ASN A 98 -9.59 -14.79 -5.79
CA ASN A 98 -8.62 -14.64 -6.87
C ASN A 98 -7.50 -15.66 -6.76
N ASN A 99 -6.86 -15.95 -7.89
CA ASN A 99 -5.57 -16.64 -7.85
C ASN A 99 -4.57 -15.80 -7.06
N TYR A 100 -3.83 -16.43 -6.18
CA TYR A 100 -2.87 -15.74 -5.32
C TYR A 100 -1.53 -16.49 -5.25
N PHE A 101 -0.50 -15.76 -4.86
CA PHE A 101 0.82 -16.31 -4.55
C PHE A 101 1.31 -15.75 -3.21
N VAL A 102 1.74 -16.61 -2.30
CA VAL A 102 2.13 -16.25 -0.94
C VAL A 102 3.64 -16.32 -0.77
N VAL A 103 4.21 -15.30 -0.13
CA VAL A 103 5.55 -15.34 0.45
C VAL A 103 5.49 -14.96 1.93
N THR A 104 6.34 -15.59 2.72
CA THR A 104 6.47 -15.27 4.15
C THR A 104 7.95 -15.14 4.52
N ALA A 105 8.25 -14.16 5.36
CA ALA A 105 9.58 -13.96 5.93
C ALA A 105 9.49 -13.52 7.39
N SER A 106 10.41 -13.97 8.22
CA SER A 106 10.54 -13.55 9.63
C SER A 106 11.61 -12.48 9.80
N SER A 107 12.55 -12.42 8.86
CA SER A 107 13.67 -11.49 8.86
C SER A 107 14.08 -11.13 7.43
N MET A 108 14.99 -10.17 7.26
CA MET A 108 15.49 -9.80 5.94
C MET A 108 16.35 -10.91 5.32
N GLU A 109 16.98 -11.74 6.11
CA GLU A 109 17.81 -12.87 5.69
C GLU A 109 16.97 -13.97 5.01
N ASP A 110 15.69 -14.07 5.36
CA ASP A 110 14.75 -15.01 4.72
C ASP A 110 14.37 -14.58 3.29
N VAL A 111 14.61 -13.32 2.93
CA VAL A 111 14.23 -12.74 1.63
C VAL A 111 15.29 -13.07 0.59
N THR A 112 15.16 -14.22 -0.05
CA THR A 112 16.11 -14.72 -1.04
C THR A 112 15.81 -14.22 -2.45
N ASP A 113 16.82 -14.29 -3.35
CA ASP A 113 16.63 -13.98 -4.77
C ASP A 113 15.61 -14.91 -5.42
N GLU A 114 15.60 -16.18 -5.02
CA GLU A 114 14.62 -17.15 -5.49
C GLU A 114 13.19 -16.77 -5.10
N MET A 115 12.98 -16.35 -3.84
CA MET A 115 11.67 -15.86 -3.39
C MET A 115 11.19 -14.69 -4.27
N ILE A 116 12.05 -13.71 -4.52
CA ILE A 116 11.73 -12.53 -5.33
C ILE A 116 11.48 -12.92 -6.80
N ALA A 117 12.27 -13.81 -7.38
CA ALA A 117 12.04 -14.30 -8.73
C ALA A 117 10.66 -14.97 -8.84
N ARG A 118 10.30 -15.85 -7.89
CA ARG A 118 8.99 -16.49 -7.85
C ARG A 118 7.83 -15.49 -7.66
N MET A 119 8.02 -14.43 -6.90
CA MET A 119 7.02 -13.35 -6.81
C MET A 119 6.81 -12.70 -8.18
N LYS A 120 7.89 -12.37 -8.89
CA LYS A 120 7.83 -11.74 -10.23
C LYS A 120 7.15 -12.67 -11.25
N ASP A 121 7.47 -13.96 -11.24
CA ASP A 121 6.85 -14.97 -12.10
C ASP A 121 5.35 -15.17 -11.84
N ASN A 122 4.85 -14.74 -10.68
CA ASN A 122 3.45 -14.81 -10.29
C ASN A 122 2.80 -13.41 -10.18
N GLY A 123 3.35 -12.41 -10.86
CA GLY A 123 2.84 -11.03 -10.80
C GLY A 123 1.46 -10.81 -11.44
N ASP A 124 0.95 -11.80 -12.17
CA ASP A 124 -0.43 -11.87 -12.68
C ASP A 124 -1.49 -12.25 -11.63
N LYS A 125 -1.04 -12.62 -10.44
CA LYS A 125 -1.88 -13.04 -9.31
C LYS A 125 -1.87 -11.99 -8.21
N VAL A 126 -2.78 -12.13 -7.26
CA VAL A 126 -2.67 -11.36 -6.01
C VAL A 126 -1.46 -11.85 -5.22
N LEU A 127 -0.48 -10.97 -5.00
CA LEU A 127 0.70 -11.30 -4.21
C LEU A 127 0.41 -11.08 -2.72
N VAL A 128 0.65 -12.07 -1.89
CA VAL A 128 0.39 -12.01 -0.45
C VAL A 128 1.72 -12.09 0.30
N ILE A 129 2.03 -11.06 1.07
CA ILE A 129 3.26 -10.91 1.84
C ILE A 129 2.93 -11.04 3.32
N GLY A 130 3.40 -12.11 3.94
CA GLY A 130 3.26 -12.36 5.38
C GLY A 130 4.55 -12.11 6.14
N THR A 131 4.56 -11.15 7.07
CA THR A 131 5.72 -10.87 7.92
C THR A 131 5.31 -10.78 9.38
N GLY A 132 6.24 -11.11 10.30
CA GLY A 132 5.90 -11.20 11.72
C GLY A 132 4.82 -12.27 11.97
N ASP A 133 4.53 -12.59 13.22
CA ASP A 133 3.57 -13.63 13.53
C ASP A 133 2.12 -13.11 13.60
N LYS A 134 1.82 -12.22 14.56
CA LYS A 134 0.50 -11.61 14.78
C LYS A 134 0.43 -10.16 14.31
N THR A 135 1.58 -9.51 14.20
CA THR A 135 1.72 -8.12 13.73
C THR A 135 2.75 -8.12 12.62
N PRO A 136 2.48 -7.49 11.47
CA PRO A 136 3.43 -7.42 10.38
C PRO A 136 4.74 -6.76 10.82
N ASP A 137 5.86 -7.30 10.38
CA ASP A 137 7.15 -6.61 10.48
C ASP A 137 7.30 -5.68 9.27
N SER A 138 7.12 -4.37 9.51
CA SER A 138 7.17 -3.36 8.46
C SER A 138 8.54 -3.24 7.79
N LYS A 139 9.65 -3.50 8.51
CA LYS A 139 11.00 -3.45 7.92
C LYS A 139 11.17 -4.58 6.90
N VAL A 140 10.77 -5.78 7.29
CA VAL A 140 10.84 -6.95 6.40
C VAL A 140 9.89 -6.78 5.22
N ALA A 141 8.66 -6.30 5.45
CA ALA A 141 7.68 -6.06 4.39
C ALA A 141 8.19 -5.03 3.37
N LEU A 142 8.69 -3.87 3.82
CA LEU A 142 9.26 -2.85 2.95
C LEU A 142 10.50 -3.35 2.22
N TYR A 143 11.33 -4.18 2.85
CA TYR A 143 12.47 -4.81 2.21
C TYR A 143 12.05 -5.76 1.08
N ILE A 144 11.02 -6.59 1.28
CA ILE A 144 10.45 -7.44 0.22
C ILE A 144 9.97 -6.58 -0.95
N LEU A 145 9.19 -5.53 -0.67
CA LEU A 145 8.69 -4.60 -1.70
C LEU A 145 9.85 -3.98 -2.50
N LYS A 146 10.89 -3.49 -1.81
CA LYS A 146 12.08 -2.94 -2.47
C LYS A 146 12.78 -3.97 -3.35
N ARG A 147 12.99 -5.19 -2.86
CA ARG A 147 13.61 -6.28 -3.63
C ARG A 147 12.77 -6.71 -4.83
N PHE A 148 11.46 -6.64 -4.72
CA PHE A 148 10.52 -6.92 -5.82
C PHE A 148 10.63 -5.87 -6.94
N GLY A 149 10.97 -4.62 -6.62
CA GLY A 149 11.10 -3.52 -7.57
C GLY A 149 10.19 -2.33 -7.29
N ILE A 150 9.63 -2.23 -6.09
CA ILE A 150 8.91 -1.04 -5.63
C ILE A 150 9.96 -0.06 -5.08
N ASP A 151 10.53 0.76 -5.95
CA ASP A 151 11.56 1.74 -5.60
C ASP A 151 10.96 3.01 -5.00
N ARG A 152 9.77 3.39 -5.46
CA ARG A 152 8.98 4.50 -4.94
C ARG A 152 7.63 3.99 -4.48
N LEU A 153 7.40 4.07 -3.16
CA LEU A 153 6.16 3.66 -2.50
C LEU A 153 5.42 4.89 -1.99
N LEU A 154 4.25 5.17 -2.54
CA LEU A 154 3.32 6.17 -2.01
C LEU A 154 2.48 5.54 -0.90
N VAL A 155 2.38 6.19 0.25
CA VAL A 155 1.59 5.69 1.39
C VAL A 155 0.36 6.56 1.58
N GLU A 156 -0.80 6.06 1.16
CA GLU A 156 -2.11 6.73 1.26
C GLU A 156 -2.95 6.19 2.44
N THR A 157 -2.32 5.86 3.55
CA THR A 157 -3.00 5.40 4.76
C THR A 157 -2.47 6.16 5.99
N PRO A 158 -3.24 7.10 6.55
CA PRO A 158 -2.75 8.01 7.59
C PRO A 158 -2.21 7.31 8.83
N SER A 159 -2.88 6.25 9.30
CA SER A 159 -2.47 5.53 10.51
C SER A 159 -1.13 4.81 10.34
N TYR A 160 -0.93 4.16 9.19
CA TYR A 160 0.31 3.47 8.88
C TYR A 160 1.43 4.45 8.55
N MET A 161 1.13 5.52 7.83
CA MET A 161 2.05 6.62 7.57
C MET A 161 2.61 7.19 8.88
N HIS A 162 1.74 7.49 9.87
CA HIS A 162 2.16 7.96 11.18
C HIS A 162 3.12 6.98 11.87
N TYR A 163 2.82 5.67 11.81
CA TYR A 163 3.71 4.64 12.32
C TYR A 163 5.07 4.67 11.62
N LEU A 164 5.10 4.70 10.28
CA LEU A 164 6.35 4.73 9.50
C LEU A 164 7.20 5.97 9.80
N VAL A 165 6.57 7.15 9.94
CA VAL A 165 7.25 8.37 10.38
C VAL A 165 7.87 8.19 11.76
N SER A 166 7.12 7.61 12.73
CA SER A 166 7.63 7.35 14.08
C SER A 166 8.83 6.40 14.12
N GLN A 167 8.89 5.49 13.14
CA GLN A 167 9.98 4.52 12.99
C GLN A 167 11.13 5.02 12.08
N LYS A 168 11.06 6.28 11.60
CA LYS A 168 12.03 6.89 10.66
C LYS A 168 12.17 6.08 9.34
N MET A 169 11.04 5.59 8.82
CA MET A 169 10.95 4.80 7.59
C MET A 169 10.30 5.59 6.45
N MET A 170 10.17 6.90 6.58
CA MET A 170 9.64 7.79 5.54
C MET A 170 10.75 8.73 5.09
N ASP A 171 10.91 8.89 3.77
CA ASP A 171 11.89 9.78 3.17
C ASP A 171 11.29 11.16 2.88
N GLU A 172 10.05 11.20 2.41
CA GLU A 172 9.34 12.42 2.01
C GLU A 172 7.93 12.44 2.57
N LEU A 173 7.41 13.62 2.85
CA LEU A 173 6.07 13.83 3.38
C LEU A 173 5.41 15.03 2.69
N PHE A 174 4.28 14.78 2.04
CA PHE A 174 3.49 15.79 1.35
C PHE A 174 2.31 16.21 2.23
N PHE A 175 2.20 17.50 2.51
CA PHE A 175 1.10 18.08 3.26
C PHE A 175 0.28 19.02 2.41
N ASN A 176 -1.03 18.86 2.48
CA ASN A 176 -1.97 19.81 1.94
C ASN A 176 -2.70 20.52 3.09
N TYR A 177 -2.81 21.83 3.00
CA TYR A 177 -3.57 22.66 3.93
C TYR A 177 -4.86 23.12 3.26
N SER A 178 -6.00 22.67 3.79
CA SER A 178 -7.30 23.23 3.44
C SER A 178 -7.58 24.48 4.28
N CYS A 179 -8.12 25.53 3.66
CA CYS A 179 -8.62 26.72 4.37
C CYS A 179 -9.97 26.46 5.05
N ILE A 180 -10.47 25.21 5.03
CA ILE A 180 -11.75 24.82 5.65
C ILE A 180 -11.48 24.48 7.12
N TYR A 181 -12.16 25.17 8.02
CA TYR A 181 -12.15 24.82 9.44
C TYR A 181 -13.09 23.65 9.68
N VAL A 182 -12.55 22.52 10.13
CA VAL A 182 -13.32 21.33 10.49
C VAL A 182 -13.48 21.31 12.01
N GLY A 183 -14.71 21.49 12.48
CA GLY A 183 -15.04 21.35 13.90
C GLY A 183 -15.38 19.88 14.28
N GLY A 184 -15.40 19.60 15.59
CA GLY A 184 -15.77 18.29 16.12
C GLY A 184 -14.63 17.25 16.15
N GLN A 185 -14.99 15.97 16.21
CA GLN A 185 -14.00 14.88 16.19
C GLN A 185 -13.65 14.52 14.76
N ALA A 186 -12.52 15.00 14.28
CA ALA A 186 -11.97 14.67 12.97
C ALA A 186 -10.82 13.69 13.09
N LEU A 187 -10.55 12.94 12.01
CA LEU A 187 -9.33 12.16 11.88
C LEU A 187 -8.14 13.12 11.87
N THR A 188 -7.15 12.83 12.68
CA THR A 188 -5.88 13.58 12.72
C THR A 188 -4.76 12.72 12.17
N ILE A 189 -3.71 13.35 11.66
CA ILE A 189 -2.51 12.66 11.15
C ILE A 189 -1.89 11.74 12.21
N GLY A 190 -2.05 12.06 13.48
CA GLY A 190 -1.49 11.30 14.58
C GLY A 190 -2.51 10.66 15.50
N LYS A 191 -3.64 10.17 15.01
CA LYS A 191 -4.87 9.72 15.70
C LYS A 191 -4.70 9.22 17.15
N PHE A 192 -3.62 8.54 17.48
CA PHE A 192 -3.26 8.07 18.83
C PHE A 192 -1.75 8.23 19.09
N GLY A 193 -1.09 9.04 18.27
CA GLY A 193 0.35 9.21 18.35
C GLY A 193 0.76 10.00 19.58
N LYS A 194 1.79 9.52 20.24
CA LYS A 194 2.59 10.37 21.14
C LYS A 194 3.34 11.37 20.27
N GLU A 195 3.60 12.55 20.81
CA GLU A 195 4.49 13.53 20.18
C GLU A 195 5.78 12.87 19.71
N PHE A 196 6.23 13.19 18.50
CA PHE A 196 7.52 12.73 18.01
C PHE A 196 8.61 13.34 18.88
N GLY A 197 9.09 12.54 19.83
CA GLY A 197 10.35 12.71 20.53
C GLY A 197 10.80 14.13 20.83
N SER A 198 10.23 14.74 21.82
CA SER A 198 11.03 15.60 22.67
C SER A 198 11.95 14.71 23.52
N LYS A 199 13.24 14.77 23.26
CA LYS A 199 14.19 14.34 24.28
C LYS A 199 14.11 15.25 25.45
#